data_7f5592708507aa61e01957edb10e6545
#
_entry.id   7f5592708507aa61e01957edb10e6545
#
_cell.length_a   1.000
_cell.length_b   1.000
_cell.length_c   1.000
_cell.angle_alpha   90.00
_cell.angle_beta   90.00
_cell.angle_gamma   90.00
#
_symmetry.space_group_name_H-M   'P 1'
#
loop_
_entity.id
_entity.type
_entity.pdbx_description
1 polymer ?
#
loop_
_entity_poly.entity_id
_entity_poly.type
_entity_poly.pdbx_seq_one_letter_code
_entity_poly.pdbx_strand_id
1 'polypeptide(L)'
;MQKYLKGTTTLAFICKSGVVVGSDTRSTMGFLISDKKSKKIYNIDDRMALTTAGLVGDNVTLVRVMKAQAALSRLEKKPLTIKGAANLLSNILYSRRGFPFMVQLVLAGYDSAPHVYELDAVGGMSEKSVSATGSGSPTAYGVLESEYKEGMSLEDGIKLAVKAVKSAMERDAASGNHIDIVTVTGDGYAEVPQETIKEILKSFE
;
A
#
# COMPACT_ATOMS: atom_id res chain seq x y z
N MET A 1 -13.74 -25.31 0.52
CA MET A 1 -13.09 -24.18 1.20
C MET A 1 -13.71 -22.91 0.65
N GLN A 2 -14.62 -22.29 1.39
CA GLN A 2 -15.35 -21.12 0.91
C GLN A 2 -14.35 -19.97 0.78
N LYS A 3 -14.15 -19.50 -0.44
CA LYS A 3 -13.28 -18.35 -0.75
C LYS A 3 -13.92 -17.11 -0.11
N TYR A 4 -13.52 -16.75 1.10
CA TYR A 4 -13.93 -15.50 1.70
C TYR A 4 -13.38 -14.38 0.80
N LEU A 5 -14.26 -13.77 0.02
CA LEU A 5 -13.95 -12.59 -0.76
C LEU A 5 -13.67 -11.46 0.23
N LYS A 6 -12.40 -11.25 0.51
CA LYS A 6 -11.92 -10.04 1.19
C LYS A 6 -11.40 -9.12 0.10
N GLY A 7 -12.13 -8.04 -0.10
CA GLY A 7 -11.79 -7.10 -1.14
C GLY A 7 -10.91 -5.97 -0.64
N THR A 8 -10.05 -5.56 -1.48
CA THR A 8 -9.11 -4.46 -1.27
C THR A 8 -8.49 -4.09 -2.60
N THR A 9 -8.25 -2.80 -2.78
CA THR A 9 -7.30 -2.31 -3.77
C THR A 9 -6.25 -1.50 -3.04
N THR A 10 -4.99 -1.90 -3.10
CA THR A 10 -3.85 -1.08 -2.70
C THR A 10 -2.85 -1.00 -3.82
N LEU A 11 -2.15 0.12 -3.92
CA LEU A 11 -1.12 0.33 -4.92
C LEU A 11 0.01 1.21 -4.37
N ALA A 12 1.18 1.07 -4.94
CA ALA A 12 2.31 1.97 -4.71
C ALA A 12 3.21 2.03 -5.95
N PHE A 13 3.81 3.18 -6.21
CA PHE A 13 4.76 3.34 -7.29
C PHE A 13 5.74 4.48 -7.04
N ILE A 14 6.84 4.42 -7.76
CA ILE A 14 7.95 5.37 -7.66
C ILE A 14 7.66 6.60 -8.52
N CYS A 15 7.85 7.78 -7.93
CA CYS A 15 7.90 9.08 -8.61
C CYS A 15 9.29 9.69 -8.49
N LYS A 16 9.54 10.80 -9.19
CA LYS A 16 10.83 11.47 -9.23
C LYS A 16 11.38 11.84 -7.84
N SER A 17 10.52 12.27 -6.91
CA SER A 17 10.93 12.78 -5.59
C SER A 17 10.44 11.91 -4.43
N GLY A 18 9.90 10.73 -4.67
CA GLY A 18 9.37 9.86 -3.61
C GLY A 18 8.49 8.75 -4.15
N VAL A 19 7.65 8.21 -3.29
CA VAL A 19 6.65 7.20 -3.65
C VAL A 19 5.25 7.72 -3.40
N VAL A 20 4.31 7.28 -4.24
CA VAL A 20 2.87 7.46 -4.03
C VAL A 20 2.28 6.12 -3.65
N VAL A 21 1.45 6.12 -2.62
CA VAL A 21 0.75 4.95 -2.11
C VAL A 21 -0.75 5.25 -2.07
N GLY A 22 -1.57 4.36 -2.61
CA GLY A 22 -3.00 4.55 -2.69
C GLY A 22 -3.80 3.33 -2.23
N SER A 23 -4.99 3.55 -1.69
CA SER A 23 -5.94 2.47 -1.39
C SER A 23 -7.38 2.95 -1.42
N ASP A 24 -8.31 1.98 -1.58
CA ASP A 24 -9.70 2.16 -1.20
C ASP A 24 -9.90 1.92 0.30
N THR A 25 -11.08 2.24 0.84
CA THR A 25 -11.37 2.10 2.28
C THR A 25 -12.45 1.06 2.60
N ARG A 26 -12.96 0.31 1.64
CA ARG A 26 -13.96 -0.72 1.89
C ARG A 26 -13.34 -1.98 2.47
N SER A 27 -13.94 -2.51 3.54
CA SER A 27 -13.70 -3.87 4.02
C SER A 27 -14.93 -4.72 3.83
N THR A 28 -14.77 -5.94 3.31
CA THR A 28 -15.88 -6.86 3.05
C THR A 28 -15.71 -8.17 3.83
N MET A 29 -16.82 -8.80 4.14
CA MET A 29 -16.92 -10.15 4.67
C MET A 29 -17.90 -10.93 3.80
N GLY A 30 -17.38 -11.67 2.82
CA GLY A 30 -18.17 -12.22 1.74
C GLY A 30 -18.83 -11.11 0.92
N PHE A 31 -20.16 -11.09 0.85
CA PHE A 31 -20.94 -10.08 0.14
C PHE A 31 -21.34 -8.88 1.01
N LEU A 32 -21.03 -8.90 2.31
CA LEU A 32 -21.36 -7.82 3.22
C LEU A 32 -20.23 -6.80 3.29
N ILE A 33 -20.55 -5.51 3.19
CA ILE A 33 -19.62 -4.42 3.54
C ILE A 33 -19.55 -4.37 5.07
N SER A 34 -18.44 -4.80 5.63
CA SER A 34 -18.23 -4.82 7.10
C SER A 34 -17.75 -3.48 7.63
N ASP A 35 -16.98 -2.72 6.82
CA ASP A 35 -16.51 -1.39 7.17
C ASP A 35 -16.33 -0.54 5.90
N LYS A 36 -16.70 0.75 5.99
CA LYS A 36 -16.59 1.73 4.90
C LYS A 36 -15.38 2.65 5.04
N LYS A 37 -14.68 2.59 6.19
CA LYS A 37 -13.54 3.47 6.53
C LYS A 37 -12.36 2.66 7.06
N SER A 38 -12.15 1.47 6.52
CA SER A 38 -11.04 0.59 6.91
C SER A 38 -9.71 1.16 6.45
N LYS A 39 -8.79 1.37 7.39
CA LYS A 39 -7.43 1.82 7.08
C LYS A 39 -6.64 0.67 6.46
N LYS A 40 -6.00 0.91 5.32
CA LYS A 40 -5.19 -0.08 4.57
C LYS A 40 -3.76 0.39 4.32
N ILE A 41 -3.48 1.68 4.50
CA ILE A 41 -2.15 2.27 4.44
C ILE A 41 -1.74 2.64 5.86
N TYR A 42 -0.63 2.10 6.32
CA TYR A 42 -0.11 2.33 7.66
C TYR A 42 1.23 3.05 7.58
N ASN A 43 1.32 4.17 8.27
CA ASN A 43 2.60 4.80 8.56
C ASN A 43 3.38 3.86 9.49
N ILE A 44 4.55 3.38 9.08
CA ILE A 44 5.46 2.57 9.91
C ILE A 44 6.41 3.47 10.66
N ASP A 45 7.02 4.42 9.94
CA ASP A 45 7.76 5.56 10.46
C ASP A 45 7.72 6.72 9.45
N ASP A 46 8.44 7.81 9.71
CA ASP A 46 8.41 9.00 8.87
C ASP A 46 8.88 8.77 7.42
N ARG A 47 9.50 7.62 7.13
CA ARG A 47 10.11 7.29 5.83
C ARG A 47 9.49 6.11 5.12
N MET A 48 8.51 5.42 5.75
CA MET A 48 7.92 4.24 5.12
C MET A 48 6.44 4.04 5.44
N ALA A 49 5.72 3.61 4.43
CA ALA A 49 4.34 3.19 4.47
C ALA A 49 4.24 1.70 4.16
N LEU A 50 3.34 1.00 4.84
CA LEU A 50 2.98 -0.39 4.57
C LEU A 50 1.52 -0.46 4.15
N THR A 51 1.23 -1.00 2.96
CA THR A 51 -0.13 -1.34 2.58
C THR A 51 -0.43 -2.79 2.95
N THR A 52 -1.70 -3.04 3.23
CA THR A 52 -2.13 -4.37 3.64
C THR A 52 -3.41 -4.79 2.93
N ALA A 53 -3.40 -5.99 2.36
CA ALA A 53 -4.58 -6.69 1.87
C ALA A 53 -4.65 -8.08 2.53
N GLY A 54 -5.85 -8.53 2.92
CA GLY A 54 -6.05 -9.83 3.56
C GLY A 54 -6.69 -9.77 4.94
N LEU A 55 -6.31 -10.67 5.86
CA LEU A 55 -6.89 -10.76 7.20
C LEU A 55 -6.49 -9.55 8.07
N VAL A 56 -7.47 -8.86 8.63
CA VAL A 56 -7.25 -7.67 9.48
C VAL A 56 -6.36 -7.98 10.67
N GLY A 57 -6.57 -9.12 11.35
CA GLY A 57 -5.75 -9.51 12.51
C GLY A 57 -4.27 -9.73 12.16
N ASP A 58 -4.02 -10.36 11.02
CA ASP A 58 -2.66 -10.59 10.51
C ASP A 58 -2.00 -9.27 10.13
N ASN A 59 -2.73 -8.41 9.41
CA ASN A 59 -2.27 -7.09 9.00
C ASN A 59 -1.86 -6.24 10.21
N VAL A 60 -2.73 -6.11 11.21
CA VAL A 60 -2.47 -5.32 12.41
C VAL A 60 -1.28 -5.87 13.21
N THR A 61 -1.13 -7.20 13.26
CA THR A 61 0.01 -7.84 13.93
C THR A 61 1.32 -7.46 13.25
N LEU A 62 1.40 -7.60 11.92
CA LEU A 62 2.60 -7.25 11.16
C LEU A 62 2.93 -5.76 11.25
N VAL A 63 1.93 -4.88 11.15
CA VAL A 63 2.10 -3.44 11.33
C VAL A 63 2.68 -3.10 12.70
N ARG A 64 2.16 -3.71 13.78
CA ARG A 64 2.68 -3.49 15.15
C ARG A 64 4.14 -3.91 15.27
N VAL A 65 4.49 -5.08 14.75
CA VAL A 65 5.87 -5.58 14.77
C VAL A 65 6.79 -4.64 14.01
N MET A 66 6.41 -4.23 12.80
CA MET A 66 7.22 -3.33 11.99
C MET A 66 7.41 -1.96 12.65
N LYS A 67 6.37 -1.39 13.25
CA LYS A 67 6.47 -0.14 14.02
C LYS A 67 7.41 -0.27 15.22
N ALA A 68 7.31 -1.37 15.95
CA ALA A 68 8.19 -1.61 17.10
C ALA A 68 9.66 -1.73 16.67
N GLN A 69 9.94 -2.44 15.58
CA GLN A 69 11.30 -2.60 15.05
C GLN A 69 11.85 -1.27 14.50
N ALA A 70 11.05 -0.49 13.80
CA ALA A 70 11.45 0.84 13.32
C ALA A 70 11.75 1.78 14.49
N ALA A 71 10.93 1.76 15.54
CA ALA A 71 11.15 2.54 16.75
C ALA A 71 12.44 2.13 17.48
N LEU A 72 12.69 0.81 17.63
CA LEU A 72 13.90 0.29 18.25
C LEU A 72 15.16 0.71 17.48
N SER A 73 15.17 0.51 16.17
CA SER A 73 16.30 0.90 15.31
C SER A 73 16.61 2.40 15.39
N ARG A 74 15.57 3.23 15.54
CA ARG A 74 15.72 4.68 15.71
C ARG A 74 16.34 5.02 17.07
N LEU A 75 15.93 4.34 18.15
CA LEU A 75 16.52 4.50 19.48
C LEU A 75 18.00 4.10 19.49
N GLU A 76 18.37 3.07 18.74
CA GLU A 76 19.75 2.62 18.55
C GLU A 76 20.57 3.55 17.62
N LYS A 77 19.96 4.62 17.10
CA LYS A 77 20.56 5.54 16.11
C LYS A 77 21.01 4.87 14.82
N LYS A 78 20.39 3.76 14.47
CA LYS A 78 20.59 2.99 13.23
C LYS A 78 19.25 2.77 12.53
N PRO A 79 18.64 3.82 11.96
CA PRO A 79 17.33 3.70 11.35
C PRO A 79 17.36 2.65 10.21
N LEU A 80 16.31 1.84 10.13
CA LEU A 80 16.17 0.84 9.06
C LEU A 80 16.17 1.53 7.70
N THR A 81 16.91 0.97 6.75
CA THR A 81 16.70 1.28 5.33
C THR A 81 15.40 0.64 4.85
N ILE A 82 14.82 1.14 3.77
CA ILE A 82 13.57 0.56 3.22
C ILE A 82 13.79 -0.90 2.83
N LYS A 83 14.92 -1.21 2.20
CA LYS A 83 15.34 -2.58 1.89
C LYS A 83 15.52 -3.43 3.15
N GLY A 84 16.12 -2.88 4.20
CA GLY A 84 16.30 -3.56 5.48
C GLY A 84 14.97 -3.90 6.15
N ALA A 85 14.01 -2.97 6.12
CA ALA A 85 12.65 -3.17 6.61
C ALA A 85 11.89 -4.23 5.80
N ALA A 86 12.04 -4.22 4.47
CA ALA A 86 11.45 -5.24 3.59
C ALA A 86 12.02 -6.64 3.86
N ASN A 87 13.35 -6.76 4.01
CA ASN A 87 14.00 -8.03 4.39
C ASN A 87 13.53 -8.54 5.76
N LEU A 88 13.41 -7.65 6.75
CA LEU A 88 12.89 -8.02 8.07
C LEU A 88 11.47 -8.57 7.96
N LEU A 89 10.59 -7.88 7.22
CA LEU A 89 9.21 -8.31 7.01
C LEU A 89 9.16 -9.66 6.25
N SER A 90 9.96 -9.83 5.21
CA SER A 90 10.14 -11.09 4.49
C SER A 90 10.53 -12.24 5.42
N ASN A 91 11.52 -12.04 6.30
CA ASN A 91 11.95 -13.06 7.27
C ASN A 91 10.85 -13.42 8.28
N ILE A 92 10.06 -12.43 8.72
CA ILE A 92 8.91 -12.68 9.62
C ILE A 92 7.87 -13.55 8.91
N LEU A 93 7.52 -13.22 7.67
CA LEU A 93 6.57 -14.00 6.86
C LEU A 93 7.09 -15.42 6.61
N TYR A 94 8.35 -15.56 6.20
CA TYR A 94 8.99 -16.86 5.95
C TYR A 94 9.04 -17.74 7.20
N SER A 95 9.28 -17.16 8.38
CA SER A 95 9.28 -17.91 9.63
C SER A 95 7.94 -18.59 9.94
N ARG A 96 6.85 -18.06 9.38
CA ARG A 96 5.48 -18.57 9.53
C ARG A 96 4.99 -19.38 8.33
N ARG A 97 5.83 -19.76 7.38
CA ARG A 97 5.42 -20.45 6.13
C ARG A 97 4.66 -21.77 6.34
N GLY A 98 4.77 -22.41 7.49
CA GLY A 98 3.96 -23.59 7.86
C GLY A 98 2.49 -23.25 8.19
N PHE A 99 2.24 -22.04 8.71
CA PHE A 99 0.92 -21.43 8.93
C PHE A 99 1.01 -19.96 8.50
N PRO A 100 0.99 -19.69 7.19
CA PRO A 100 1.27 -18.36 6.67
C PRO A 100 0.19 -17.35 7.07
N PHE A 101 0.59 -16.12 7.25
CA PHE A 101 -0.32 -15.00 7.33
C PHE A 101 -1.11 -14.88 6.02
N MET A 102 -2.39 -14.59 6.12
CA MET A 102 -3.23 -14.37 4.93
C MET A 102 -3.15 -12.90 4.51
N VAL A 103 -2.05 -12.53 3.89
CA VAL A 103 -1.72 -11.14 3.54
C VAL A 103 -1.09 -11.03 2.15
N GLN A 104 -1.27 -9.87 1.55
CA GLN A 104 -0.46 -9.33 0.44
C GLN A 104 -0.05 -7.93 0.86
N LEU A 105 1.23 -7.63 0.79
CA LEU A 105 1.80 -6.43 1.38
C LEU A 105 2.63 -5.66 0.34
N VAL A 106 2.57 -4.34 0.40
CA VAL A 106 3.53 -3.48 -0.29
C VAL A 106 4.14 -2.54 0.73
N LEU A 107 5.45 -2.62 0.88
CA LEU A 107 6.24 -1.66 1.64
C LEU A 107 6.82 -0.63 0.68
N ALA A 108 6.48 0.62 0.86
CA ALA A 108 6.96 1.73 0.06
C ALA A 108 7.59 2.81 0.94
N GLY A 109 8.64 3.43 0.49
CA GLY A 109 9.30 4.44 1.31
C GLY A 109 10.44 5.16 0.60
N TYR A 110 11.09 6.05 1.34
CA TYR A 110 12.19 6.87 0.88
C TYR A 110 13.32 6.88 1.92
N ASP A 111 14.53 6.52 1.50
CA ASP A 111 15.74 6.74 2.31
C ASP A 111 16.77 7.56 1.54
N SER A 112 17.67 6.98 0.78
CA SER A 112 18.53 7.69 -0.18
C SER A 112 17.86 7.83 -1.56
N ALA A 113 16.84 7.00 -1.80
CA ALA A 113 16.05 6.94 -3.02
C ALA A 113 14.64 6.40 -2.70
N PRO A 114 13.66 6.55 -3.61
CA PRO A 114 12.37 5.91 -3.46
C PRO A 114 12.45 4.40 -3.74
N HIS A 115 11.75 3.60 -2.91
CA HIS A 115 11.69 2.15 -3.03
C HIS A 115 10.27 1.64 -2.83
N VAL A 116 9.91 0.61 -3.60
CA VAL A 116 8.67 -0.14 -3.47
C VAL A 116 9.00 -1.63 -3.47
N TYR A 117 8.60 -2.34 -2.42
CA TYR A 117 8.77 -3.78 -2.26
C TYR A 117 7.41 -4.45 -2.13
N GLU A 118 7.15 -5.43 -2.99
CA GLU A 118 6.00 -6.31 -2.90
C GLU A 118 6.40 -7.58 -2.15
N LEU A 119 5.55 -8.01 -1.20
CA LEU A 119 5.79 -9.21 -0.39
C LEU A 119 4.57 -10.12 -0.42
N ASP A 120 4.82 -11.41 -0.62
CA ASP A 120 3.81 -12.45 -0.53
C ASP A 120 3.71 -13.06 0.88
N ALA A 121 2.68 -13.88 1.09
CA ALA A 121 2.36 -14.47 2.39
C ALA A 121 3.43 -15.43 2.94
N VAL A 122 4.35 -15.90 2.11
CA VAL A 122 5.42 -16.85 2.50
C VAL A 122 6.80 -16.22 2.52
N GLY A 123 6.85 -14.89 2.40
CA GLY A 123 8.09 -14.13 2.52
C GLY A 123 8.83 -13.89 1.20
N GLY A 124 8.22 -14.23 0.05
CA GLY A 124 8.73 -13.80 -1.23
C GLY A 124 8.74 -12.27 -1.30
N MET A 125 9.85 -11.69 -1.75
CA MET A 125 10.03 -10.23 -1.83
C MET A 125 10.58 -9.85 -3.20
N SER A 126 9.99 -8.84 -3.83
CA SER A 126 10.51 -8.27 -5.07
C SER A 126 10.44 -6.75 -5.06
N GLU A 127 11.49 -6.11 -5.54
CA GLU A 127 11.52 -4.66 -5.77
C GLU A 127 10.82 -4.34 -7.08
N LYS A 128 9.98 -3.31 -7.07
CA LYS A 128 9.13 -2.91 -8.20
C LYS A 128 9.17 -1.40 -8.40
N SER A 129 8.98 -0.93 -9.62
CA SER A 129 8.67 0.48 -9.87
C SER A 129 7.19 0.77 -9.63
N VAL A 130 6.32 -0.22 -9.87
CA VAL A 130 4.87 -0.16 -9.70
C VAL A 130 4.40 -1.47 -9.09
N SER A 131 3.55 -1.40 -8.07
CA SER A 131 2.90 -2.57 -7.46
C SER A 131 1.45 -2.26 -7.09
N ALA A 132 0.58 -3.24 -7.27
CA ALA A 132 -0.80 -3.19 -6.78
C ALA A 132 -1.20 -4.55 -6.21
N THR A 133 -1.94 -4.56 -5.10
CA THR A 133 -2.38 -5.78 -4.42
C THR A 133 -3.86 -5.75 -4.06
N GLY A 134 -4.42 -6.92 -3.78
CA GLY A 134 -5.84 -7.09 -3.47
C GLY A 134 -6.69 -7.43 -4.70
N SER A 135 -8.00 -7.58 -4.50
CA SER A 135 -8.95 -8.05 -5.54
C SER A 135 -9.10 -7.09 -6.71
N GLY A 136 -8.97 -5.78 -6.48
CA GLY A 136 -9.05 -4.76 -7.52
C GLY A 136 -7.72 -4.48 -8.25
N SER A 137 -6.63 -5.13 -7.83
CA SER A 137 -5.30 -4.90 -8.43
C SER A 137 -5.25 -5.10 -9.95
N PRO A 138 -5.96 -6.07 -10.58
CA PRO A 138 -5.92 -6.21 -12.03
C PRO A 138 -6.43 -4.97 -12.77
N THR A 139 -7.49 -4.34 -12.25
CA THR A 139 -8.03 -3.10 -12.83
C THR A 139 -7.09 -1.93 -12.59
N ALA A 140 -6.54 -1.82 -11.37
CA ALA A 140 -5.55 -0.79 -11.05
C ALA A 140 -4.30 -0.90 -11.93
N TYR A 141 -3.78 -2.11 -12.15
CA TYR A 141 -2.65 -2.34 -13.07
C TYR A 141 -2.96 -1.89 -14.50
N GLY A 142 -4.16 -2.12 -15.03
CA GLY A 142 -4.53 -1.67 -16.36
C GLY A 142 -4.38 -0.15 -16.55
N VAL A 143 -4.72 0.63 -15.50
CA VAL A 143 -4.53 2.09 -15.51
C VAL A 143 -3.05 2.46 -15.31
N LEU A 144 -2.39 1.82 -14.33
CA LEU A 144 -0.99 2.11 -14.02
C LEU A 144 -0.08 1.80 -15.21
N GLU A 145 -0.22 0.64 -15.85
CA GLU A 145 0.59 0.26 -17.01
C GLU A 145 0.38 1.16 -18.23
N SER A 146 -0.81 1.72 -18.38
CA SER A 146 -1.11 2.62 -19.51
C SER A 146 -0.58 4.03 -19.32
N GLU A 147 -0.52 4.53 -18.07
CA GLU A 147 -0.26 5.95 -17.81
C GLU A 147 0.98 6.23 -16.95
N TYR A 148 1.51 5.22 -16.24
CA TYR A 148 2.73 5.39 -15.46
C TYR A 148 3.93 5.65 -16.38
N LYS A 149 4.71 6.65 -16.00
CA LYS A 149 5.98 6.99 -16.66
C LYS A 149 7.07 7.10 -15.60
N GLU A 150 8.19 6.48 -15.86
CA GLU A 150 9.35 6.62 -14.98
C GLU A 150 9.76 8.09 -14.87
N GLY A 151 10.03 8.52 -13.63
CA GLY A 151 10.40 9.90 -13.35
C GLY A 151 9.23 10.91 -13.37
N MET A 152 7.98 10.44 -13.38
CA MET A 152 6.81 11.33 -13.29
C MET A 152 6.82 12.18 -12.01
N SER A 153 6.19 13.34 -12.05
CA SER A 153 6.09 14.23 -10.90
C SER A 153 5.24 13.59 -9.78
N LEU A 154 5.45 14.03 -8.54
CA LEU A 154 4.64 13.56 -7.41
C LEU A 154 3.17 13.97 -7.58
N GLU A 155 2.90 15.14 -8.11
CA GLU A 155 1.54 15.63 -8.37
C GLU A 155 0.81 14.77 -9.42
N ASP A 156 1.46 14.46 -10.54
CA ASP A 156 0.88 13.57 -11.55
C ASP A 156 0.71 12.15 -11.01
N GLY A 157 1.65 11.71 -10.15
CA GLY A 157 1.54 10.44 -9.44
C GLY A 157 0.31 10.39 -8.54
N ILE A 158 0.01 11.45 -7.79
CA ILE A 158 -1.22 11.51 -6.97
C ILE A 158 -2.46 11.39 -7.86
N LYS A 159 -2.52 12.13 -8.99
CA LYS A 159 -3.64 12.05 -9.94
C LYS A 159 -3.80 10.64 -10.50
N LEU A 160 -2.69 10.01 -10.90
CA LEU A 160 -2.67 8.63 -11.40
C LEU A 160 -3.14 7.63 -10.34
N ALA A 161 -2.69 7.76 -9.09
CA ALA A 161 -3.11 6.88 -8.00
C ALA A 161 -4.62 6.98 -7.74
N VAL A 162 -5.18 8.20 -7.68
CA VAL A 162 -6.62 8.43 -7.54
C VAL A 162 -7.39 7.77 -8.68
N LYS A 163 -6.94 7.95 -9.93
CA LYS A 163 -7.56 7.37 -11.13
C LYS A 163 -7.55 5.84 -11.09
N ALA A 164 -6.41 5.23 -10.73
CA ALA A 164 -6.26 3.78 -10.68
C ALA A 164 -7.14 3.15 -9.58
N VAL A 165 -7.18 3.75 -8.37
CA VAL A 165 -8.06 3.29 -7.29
C VAL A 165 -9.53 3.49 -7.66
N LYS A 166 -9.93 4.63 -8.24
CA LYS A 166 -11.29 4.88 -8.72
C LYS A 166 -11.71 3.81 -9.73
N SER A 167 -10.89 3.52 -10.73
CA SER A 167 -11.17 2.49 -11.74
C SER A 167 -11.37 1.10 -11.11
N ALA A 168 -10.56 0.76 -10.11
CA ALA A 168 -10.72 -0.49 -9.37
C ALA A 168 -12.05 -0.52 -8.59
N MET A 169 -12.43 0.59 -7.93
CA MET A 169 -13.70 0.71 -7.19
C MET A 169 -14.93 0.56 -8.10
N GLU A 170 -14.83 0.90 -9.37
CA GLU A 170 -15.93 0.77 -10.35
C GLU A 170 -16.11 -0.67 -10.85
N ARG A 171 -15.09 -1.51 -10.77
CA ARG A 171 -15.09 -2.87 -11.32
C ARG A 171 -15.03 -3.97 -10.28
N ASP A 172 -14.37 -3.71 -9.13
CA ASP A 172 -14.27 -4.66 -8.03
C ASP A 172 -15.33 -4.36 -6.96
N ALA A 173 -16.32 -5.24 -6.84
CA ALA A 173 -17.40 -5.09 -5.85
C ALA A 173 -16.89 -5.01 -4.40
N ALA A 174 -15.71 -5.55 -4.14
CA ALA A 174 -15.13 -5.59 -2.82
C ALA A 174 -14.22 -4.37 -2.50
N SER A 175 -13.96 -3.51 -3.49
CA SER A 175 -13.29 -2.21 -3.32
C SER A 175 -14.29 -1.06 -3.40
N GLY A 176 -14.07 0.03 -2.64
CA GLY A 176 -14.99 1.16 -2.71
C GLY A 176 -14.93 2.12 -1.53
N ASN A 177 -15.96 2.96 -1.44
CA ASN A 177 -16.24 4.00 -0.44
C ASN A 177 -15.36 5.24 -0.58
N HIS A 178 -14.17 5.30 0.02
CA HIS A 178 -13.26 6.44 -0.08
C HIS A 178 -11.92 6.02 -0.65
N ILE A 179 -11.11 7.00 -1.02
CA ILE A 179 -9.75 6.83 -1.50
C ILE A 179 -8.81 7.49 -0.49
N ASP A 180 -7.80 6.76 -0.06
CA ASP A 180 -6.69 7.28 0.73
C ASP A 180 -5.44 7.29 -0.14
N ILE A 181 -4.75 8.43 -0.18
CA ILE A 181 -3.48 8.61 -0.86
C ILE A 181 -2.46 9.14 0.13
N VAL A 182 -1.27 8.56 0.06
CA VAL A 182 -0.12 8.95 0.89
C VAL A 182 1.08 9.14 -0.02
N THR A 183 1.92 10.08 0.35
CA THR A 183 3.24 10.27 -0.26
C THR A 183 4.32 10.04 0.79
N VAL A 184 5.45 9.46 0.38
CA VAL A 184 6.66 9.40 1.19
C VAL A 184 7.82 9.95 0.36
N THR A 185 8.42 11.02 0.85
CA THR A 185 9.50 11.76 0.18
C THR A 185 10.69 11.94 1.12
N GLY A 186 11.69 12.69 0.71
CA GLY A 186 12.78 13.13 1.60
C GLY A 186 12.29 13.97 2.79
N ASP A 187 11.13 14.63 2.68
CA ASP A 187 10.50 15.42 3.75
C ASP A 187 9.65 14.55 4.69
N GLY A 188 9.44 13.28 4.36
CA GLY A 188 8.74 12.31 5.19
C GLY A 188 7.42 11.82 4.62
N TYR A 189 6.63 11.19 5.51
CA TYR A 189 5.29 10.66 5.24
C TYR A 189 4.24 11.75 5.32
N ALA A 190 3.41 11.87 4.30
CA ALA A 190 2.29 12.83 4.26
C ALA A 190 1.02 12.19 3.68
N GLU A 191 -0.12 12.41 4.35
CA GLU A 191 -1.43 12.04 3.83
C GLU A 191 -1.94 13.16 2.89
N VAL A 192 -2.43 12.80 1.71
CA VAL A 192 -3.02 13.75 0.78
C VAL A 192 -4.41 14.14 1.31
N PRO A 193 -4.73 15.45 1.46
CA PRO A 193 -6.01 15.89 1.96
C PRO A 193 -7.18 15.37 1.11
N GLN A 194 -8.28 15.00 1.77
CA GLN A 194 -9.48 14.49 1.10
C GLN A 194 -10.11 15.52 0.14
N GLU A 195 -9.93 16.80 0.40
CA GLU A 195 -10.36 17.89 -0.47
C GLU A 195 -9.63 17.84 -1.81
N THR A 196 -8.31 17.66 -1.79
CA THR A 196 -7.48 17.49 -3.00
C THR A 196 -7.91 16.26 -3.80
N ILE A 197 -8.18 15.14 -3.11
CA ILE A 197 -8.67 13.91 -3.77
C ILE A 197 -10.02 14.15 -4.44
N LYS A 198 -10.94 14.88 -3.80
CA LYS A 198 -12.24 15.24 -4.38
C LYS A 198 -12.11 16.15 -5.60
N GLU A 199 -11.19 17.12 -5.57
CA GLU A 199 -10.91 17.99 -6.72
C GLU A 199 -10.37 17.19 -7.91
N ILE A 200 -9.44 16.27 -7.66
CA ILE A 200 -8.93 15.36 -8.70
C ILE A 200 -10.05 14.49 -9.27
N LEU A 201 -10.92 13.92 -8.43
CA LEU A 201 -12.05 13.09 -8.89
C LEU A 201 -13.00 13.87 -9.81
N LYS A 202 -13.29 15.14 -9.50
CA LYS A 202 -14.12 16.02 -10.36
C LYS A 202 -13.47 16.30 -11.72
N SER A 203 -12.15 16.29 -11.82
CA SER A 203 -11.46 16.51 -13.08
C SER A 203 -11.55 15.33 -14.04
N PHE A 204 -12.04 14.18 -13.58
CA PHE A 204 -12.26 12.97 -14.40
C PHE A 204 -13.72 12.79 -14.85
N GLU A 205 -14.63 13.66 -14.39
CA GLU A 205 -16.04 13.70 -14.81
C GLU A 205 -16.20 14.59 -16.05
#